data_a8ffd108bdd39396f049ad8aa7309c73
#
_entry.id   a8ffd108bdd39396f049ad8aa7309c73
#
_cell.length_a   1.000
_cell.length_b   1.000
_cell.length_c   1.000
_cell.angle_alpha   90.00
_cell.angle_beta   90.00
_cell.angle_gamma   90.00
#
_symmetry.space_group_name_H-M   'P 1'
#
loop_
_entity.id
_entity.type
_entity.pdbx_description
1 polymer ?
#
loop_
_entity_poly.entity_id
_entity_poly.type
_entity_poly.pdbx_seq_one_letter_code
_entity_poly.pdbx_strand_id
1 'polypeptide(L)'
;MSQSENLGERIVLNANAAEDDVGLHQQYADAILAVMAQARGLGRAEVTERVKEALGLIGRHAHTVEVAEVTDKILRGVETGLTIQTDDGVVLGYGEGERTTRP
;
A
#
# COMPACT_ATOMS: atom_id res chain seq x y z
N MET A 1 -1.15 21.07 -14.98
CA MET A 1 -0.97 20.57 -14.88
C MET A 1 -0.76 19.89 -14.49
N SER A 2 -0.88 19.56 -14.42
CA SER A 2 -0.65 18.72 -14.15
C SER A 2 -0.70 17.95 -13.74
N GLN A 3 -0.81 17.75 -13.65
CA GLN A 3 -0.81 16.96 -13.28
C GLN A 3 -0.67 16.07 -13.12
N SER A 4 -0.64 15.89 -13.23
CA SER A 4 -0.50 14.98 -13.19
C SER A 4 -0.40 14.23 -12.89
N GLU A 5 -0.33 14.17 -12.72
CA GLU A 5 -0.09 13.50 -12.46
C GLU A 5 -0.18 12.60 -11.87
N ASN A 6 -0.37 12.23 -11.28
CA ASN A 6 -0.30 11.40 -10.73
C ASN A 6 -0.44 10.42 -10.75
N LEU A 7 -0.85 10.67 -10.17
CA LEU A 7 -0.32 9.59 -10.91
C LEU A 7 -0.02 8.41 -10.06
N GLY A 8 -0.17 7.43 -9.95
CA GLY A 8 0.08 6.34 -9.08
C GLY A 8 -1.02 6.22 -8.06
N GLU A 9 -1.05 5.12 -7.39
CA GLU A 9 -2.01 4.88 -6.34
C GLU A 9 -1.50 5.40 -5.02
N ARG A 10 -2.42 5.65 -4.12
CA ARG A 10 -2.06 6.21 -2.82
C ARG A 10 -2.93 5.60 -1.74
N ILE A 11 -2.29 5.22 -0.65
CA ILE A 11 -3.00 4.79 0.55
C ILE A 11 -2.72 5.84 1.60
N VAL A 12 -3.79 6.41 2.16
CA VAL A 12 -3.67 7.46 3.16
C VAL A 12 -4.16 6.92 4.49
N LEU A 13 -3.28 6.95 5.49
CA LEU A 13 -3.59 6.48 6.82
C LEU A 13 -3.95 7.65 7.70
N ASN A 14 -4.88 7.42 8.62
CA ASN A 14 -5.31 8.47 9.54
C ASN A 14 -4.25 8.67 10.62
N ALA A 15 -3.60 9.82 10.60
CA ALA A 15 -2.50 10.10 11.52
C ALA A 15 -2.94 10.08 12.97
N ASN A 16 -4.22 10.35 13.23
CA ASN A 16 -4.73 10.41 14.60
C ASN A 16 -5.31 9.09 15.09
N ALA A 17 -5.44 8.12 14.21
CA ALA A 17 -6.15 6.90 14.56
C ALA A 17 -5.37 6.05 15.56
N ALA A 18 -4.07 6.18 15.56
CA ALA A 18 -3.23 5.41 16.45
C ALA A 18 -2.20 6.37 17.01
N GLU A 19 -2.67 7.19 17.91
CA GLU A 19 -1.99 8.36 18.35
C GLU A 19 -0.54 8.17 18.72
N ASP A 20 -0.18 7.01 19.20
CA ASP A 20 1.19 6.77 19.58
C ASP A 20 1.83 5.70 18.71
N ASP A 21 1.22 5.39 17.58
CA ASP A 21 1.65 4.23 16.82
C ASP A 21 2.27 4.55 15.49
N VAL A 22 3.19 5.51 15.51
CA VAL A 22 3.97 5.79 14.32
C VAL A 22 4.65 4.50 13.85
N GLY A 23 5.14 3.71 14.80
CA GLY A 23 5.76 2.43 14.45
C GLY A 23 4.80 1.48 13.76
N LEU A 24 3.53 1.47 14.20
CA LEU A 24 2.54 0.60 13.56
C LEU A 24 2.20 1.08 12.16
N HIS A 25 2.11 2.38 11.96
CA HIS A 25 1.90 2.91 10.61
C HIS A 25 3.03 2.49 9.68
N GLN A 26 4.26 2.58 10.19
CA GLN A 26 5.42 2.19 9.39
C GLN A 26 5.40 0.70 9.10
N GLN A 27 5.05 -0.12 10.08
CA GLN A 27 4.93 -1.56 9.86
C GLN A 27 3.87 -1.88 8.82
N TYR A 28 2.75 -1.17 8.89
CA TYR A 28 1.69 -1.36 7.91
C TYR A 28 2.19 -1.03 6.51
N ALA A 29 2.84 0.11 6.36
CA ALA A 29 3.36 0.52 5.07
C ALA A 29 4.38 -0.48 4.54
N ASP A 30 5.29 -0.92 5.41
CA ASP A 30 6.31 -1.87 5.01
C ASP A 30 5.69 -3.20 4.57
N ALA A 31 4.67 -3.65 5.28
CA ALA A 31 3.99 -4.89 4.94
C ALA A 31 3.33 -4.80 3.57
N ILE A 32 2.62 -3.70 3.32
CA ILE A 32 1.94 -3.51 2.05
C ILE A 32 2.95 -3.45 0.90
N LEU A 33 4.03 -2.71 1.09
CA LEU A 33 5.02 -2.58 0.03
C LEU A 33 5.76 -3.88 -0.23
N ALA A 34 5.95 -4.71 0.81
CA ALA A 34 6.55 -6.02 0.62
C ALA A 34 5.65 -6.91 -0.23
N VAL A 35 4.33 -6.85 0.01
CA VAL A 35 3.41 -7.61 -0.83
C VAL A 35 3.45 -7.11 -2.27
N MET A 36 3.48 -5.78 -2.43
CA MET A 36 3.54 -5.22 -3.78
C MET A 36 4.79 -5.69 -4.52
N ALA A 37 5.91 -5.78 -3.82
CA ALA A 37 7.16 -6.23 -4.46
C ALA A 37 7.03 -7.65 -5.00
N GLN A 38 6.14 -8.45 -4.42
CA GLN A 38 5.92 -9.82 -4.85
C GLN A 38 4.75 -9.98 -5.81
N ALA A 39 4.01 -8.91 -6.04
CA ALA A 39 2.71 -9.01 -6.71
C ALA A 39 2.79 -9.15 -8.21
N ARG A 40 3.92 -8.84 -8.80
CA ARG A 40 4.03 -8.91 -10.26
C ARG A 40 3.82 -10.35 -10.72
N GLY A 41 2.90 -10.51 -11.64
CA GLY A 41 2.59 -11.82 -12.16
C GLY A 41 1.61 -12.61 -11.32
N LEU A 42 1.17 -12.09 -10.18
CA LEU A 42 0.19 -12.78 -9.36
C LEU A 42 -1.21 -12.30 -9.67
N GLY A 43 -2.17 -13.20 -9.53
CA GLY A 43 -3.57 -12.84 -9.70
C GLY A 43 -4.12 -12.19 -8.44
N ARG A 44 -5.31 -11.61 -8.59
CA ARG A 44 -5.96 -10.91 -7.49
C ARG A 44 -6.13 -11.80 -6.25
N ALA A 45 -6.56 -13.05 -6.46
CA ALA A 45 -6.81 -13.94 -5.33
C ALA A 45 -5.52 -14.18 -4.53
N GLU A 46 -4.43 -14.35 -5.22
CA GLU A 46 -3.16 -14.59 -4.57
C GLU A 46 -2.67 -13.37 -3.82
N VAL A 47 -2.80 -12.20 -4.45
CA VAL A 47 -2.41 -10.95 -3.78
C VAL A 47 -3.26 -10.73 -2.54
N THR A 48 -4.57 -11.03 -2.64
CA THR A 48 -5.47 -10.91 -1.50
C THR A 48 -4.97 -11.74 -0.32
N GLU A 49 -4.58 -12.99 -0.58
CA GLU A 49 -4.08 -13.84 0.48
C GLU A 49 -2.78 -13.32 1.09
N ARG A 50 -1.91 -12.79 0.27
CA ARG A 50 -0.66 -12.24 0.77
C ARG A 50 -0.89 -10.99 1.62
N VAL A 51 -1.88 -10.17 1.25
CA VAL A 51 -2.24 -9.00 2.06
C VAL A 51 -2.75 -9.45 3.42
N LYS A 52 -3.65 -10.43 3.43
CA LYS A 52 -4.19 -10.94 4.69
C LYS A 52 -3.07 -11.47 5.58
N GLU A 53 -2.17 -12.23 5.00
CA GLU A 53 -1.06 -12.80 5.73
C GLU A 53 -0.15 -11.72 6.29
N ALA A 54 0.20 -10.75 5.46
CA ALA A 54 1.11 -9.69 5.87
C ALA A 54 0.54 -8.86 7.02
N LEU A 55 -0.75 -8.52 6.92
CA LEU A 55 -1.39 -7.75 7.97
C LEU A 55 -1.53 -8.57 9.24
N GLY A 56 -1.78 -9.87 9.11
CA GLY A 56 -1.84 -10.75 10.26
C GLY A 56 -0.52 -10.82 11.00
N LEU A 57 0.59 -10.80 10.27
CA LEU A 57 1.90 -10.88 10.89
C LEU A 57 2.21 -9.68 11.78
N ILE A 58 1.64 -8.53 11.47
CA ILE A 58 1.83 -7.35 12.31
C ILE A 58 0.69 -7.17 13.30
N GLY A 59 -0.15 -8.20 13.46
CA GLY A 59 -1.20 -8.19 14.45
C GLY A 59 -2.43 -7.38 14.05
N ARG A 60 -2.58 -7.08 12.77
CA ARG A 60 -3.69 -6.26 12.33
C ARG A 60 -4.78 -7.13 11.73
N HIS A 61 -5.96 -7.06 12.32
CA HIS A 61 -7.10 -7.81 11.83
C HIS A 61 -7.89 -6.93 10.86
N ALA A 62 -7.60 -7.09 9.59
CA ALA A 62 -8.23 -6.26 8.58
C ALA A 62 -9.56 -6.88 8.16
N HIS A 63 -10.54 -6.02 7.95
CA HIS A 63 -11.84 -6.45 7.42
C HIS A 63 -11.70 -6.83 5.95
N THR A 64 -12.62 -7.65 5.48
CA THR A 64 -12.62 -8.08 4.09
C THR A 64 -12.60 -6.89 3.13
N VAL A 65 -13.36 -5.85 3.45
CA VAL A 65 -13.41 -4.67 2.60
C VAL A 65 -12.06 -3.98 2.56
N GLU A 66 -11.41 -3.86 3.70
CA GLU A 66 -10.10 -3.24 3.75
C GLU A 66 -9.08 -4.04 2.95
N VAL A 67 -9.11 -5.37 3.09
CA VAL A 67 -8.19 -6.22 2.34
C VAL A 67 -8.42 -6.05 0.84
N ALA A 68 -9.68 -5.98 0.42
CA ALA A 68 -10.00 -5.81 -0.99
C ALA A 68 -9.49 -4.47 -1.52
N GLU A 69 -9.65 -3.42 -0.74
CA GLU A 69 -9.18 -2.10 -1.15
C GLU A 69 -7.66 -2.05 -1.27
N VAL A 70 -6.97 -2.63 -0.31
CA VAL A 70 -5.52 -2.67 -0.35
C VAL A 70 -5.06 -3.50 -1.56
N THR A 71 -5.73 -4.63 -1.79
CA THR A 71 -5.40 -5.46 -2.94
C THR A 71 -5.54 -4.67 -4.25
N ASP A 72 -6.64 -3.92 -4.39
CA ASP A 72 -6.83 -3.09 -5.58
C ASP A 72 -5.70 -2.07 -5.74
N LYS A 73 -5.33 -1.43 -4.65
CA LYS A 73 -4.26 -0.43 -4.70
C LYS A 73 -2.93 -1.06 -5.11
N ILE A 74 -2.64 -2.23 -4.57
CA ILE A 74 -1.41 -2.92 -4.91
C ILE A 74 -1.40 -3.29 -6.39
N LEU A 75 -2.50 -3.84 -6.88
CA LEU A 75 -2.55 -4.28 -8.27
C LEU A 75 -2.38 -3.12 -9.23
N ARG A 76 -2.97 -1.98 -8.92
CA ARG A 76 -2.78 -0.79 -9.74
C ARG A 76 -1.38 -0.21 -9.55
N GLY A 77 -0.88 -0.27 -8.33
CA GLY A 77 0.44 0.27 -8.02
C GLY A 77 1.57 -0.48 -8.70
N VAL A 78 1.35 -1.75 -9.03
CA VAL A 78 2.35 -2.51 -9.78
C VAL A 78 2.66 -1.81 -11.11
N GLU A 79 1.67 -1.14 -11.68
CA GLU A 79 1.90 -0.44 -12.95
C GLU A 79 2.34 1.01 -12.75
N THR A 80 1.73 1.70 -11.80
CA THR A 80 1.88 3.14 -11.74
C THR A 80 2.58 3.63 -10.47
N GLY A 81 2.88 2.73 -9.54
CA GLY A 81 3.49 3.12 -8.28
C GLY A 81 2.47 3.23 -7.18
N LEU A 82 2.92 3.09 -5.94
CA LEU A 82 2.06 3.17 -4.78
C LEU A 82 2.77 3.95 -3.69
N THR A 83 2.12 5.01 -3.21
CA THR A 83 2.62 5.80 -2.10
C THR A 83 1.76 5.51 -0.88
N ILE A 84 2.38 5.30 0.27
CA ILE A 84 1.66 5.14 1.53
C ILE A 84 2.05 6.29 2.42
N GLN A 85 1.07 7.05 2.86
CA GLN A 85 1.32 8.26 3.63
C GLN A 85 0.23 8.44 4.67
N THR A 86 0.47 9.33 5.61
CA THR A 86 -0.55 9.73 6.57
C THR A 86 -1.32 10.91 6.00
N ASP A 87 -2.48 11.18 6.58
CA ASP A 87 -3.33 12.26 6.10
C ASP A 87 -2.75 13.65 6.39
N ASP A 88 -1.71 13.72 7.21
CA ASP A 88 -1.01 14.99 7.43
C ASP A 88 0.22 15.11 6.51
N GLY A 89 0.35 14.22 5.54
CA GLY A 89 1.34 14.40 4.49
C GLY A 89 2.66 13.70 4.69
N VAL A 90 2.81 12.93 5.76
CA VAL A 90 4.07 12.22 6.00
C VAL A 90 4.10 10.96 5.15
N VAL A 91 5.07 10.85 4.26
CA VAL A 91 5.22 9.67 3.41
C VAL A 91 5.93 8.58 4.18
N LEU A 92 5.27 7.43 4.29
CA LEU A 92 5.81 6.28 5.02
C LEU A 92 6.58 5.34 4.11
N GLY A 93 6.24 5.33 2.83
CA GLY A 93 6.94 4.48 1.89
C GLY A 93 6.40 4.64 0.50
N TYR A 94 7.17 4.15 -0.45
CA TYR A 94 6.80 4.25 -1.87
C TYR A 94 7.27 2.99 -2.60
N GLY A 95 6.37 2.42 -3.39
CA GLY A 95 6.72 1.31 -4.25
C GLY A 95 6.66 1.76 -5.70
N GLU A 96 7.74 1.55 -6.43
CA GLU A 96 7.79 1.95 -7.83
C GLU A 96 6.94 1.01 -8.69
N GLY A 97 6.21 1.60 -9.60
CA GLY A 97 5.48 0.82 -10.59
C GLY A 97 6.33 0.61 -11.83
N GLU A 98 5.88 -0.28 -12.67
CA GLU A 98 6.62 -0.58 -13.89
C GLU A 98 6.75 0.63 -14.79
N ARG A 99 5.70 1.45 -14.82
CA ARG A 99 5.72 2.62 -15.69
C ARG A 99 6.54 3.76 -15.12
N THR A 100 6.66 3.80 -13.79
CA THR A 100 7.37 4.90 -13.16
C THR A 100 8.87 4.69 -13.13
N THR A 101 9.35 3.50 -13.49
CA THR A 101 10.79 3.26 -13.52
C THR A 101 11.41 3.71 -14.82
N ARG A 102 10.61 4.17 -15.74
CA ARG A 102 11.11 4.60 -17.03
C ARG A 102 11.87 5.90 -16.92
N PRO A 103 13.00 5.98 -17.55
CA PRO A 103 13.74 7.24 -17.58
C PRO A 103 12.99 8.30 -18.34
#